data_f9546c150f581ecf915b33d8b6bf75b6
#
_entry.id   f9546c150f581ecf915b33d8b6bf75b6
#
_cell.length_a   1.000
_cell.length_b   1.000
_cell.length_c   1.000
_cell.angle_alpha   90.00
_cell.angle_beta   90.00
_cell.angle_gamma   90.00
#
_symmetry.space_group_name_H-M   'P 1'
#
loop_
_entity.id
_entity.type
_entity.pdbx_description
1 polymer ?
#
loop_
_entity_poly.entity_id
_entity_poly.type
_entity_poly.pdbx_seq_one_letter_code
_entity_poly.pdbx_strand_id
1 'polypeptide(L)'
;GWAASYTYFSLNSAWGDKPIDFFLHEFLKMGDISNGVSFEFVGMVTGPLIAVWLVALGVLSLGIQKGISKSSDILMPVLVVMFVALVVYSLFLPGAEKGLNALFTPDWSKLSNPSVWIAAYGQIFFSLSICFGIMITYASYLKKDSDLTGSGLVVGFANSSFEVLAGIGVFAALGFIATAQGVEVSEVAKGGIGLAFFAFPTIINKAPFGEVLGVLFFGSLTFAALTSFISVIEVIISAIQDKLRLRRAKATFVVGLPMMVVSVILFGTTTGLPMLDVLDKFV
;
A
#
# COMPACT_ATOMS: atom_id res chain seq x y z
N GLY A 1 7.44 2.05 -4.84
CA GLY A 1 8.59 2.95 -4.82
C GLY A 1 8.55 3.91 -3.64
N TRP A 2 7.57 4.82 -3.56
CA TRP A 2 7.51 5.89 -2.54
C TRP A 2 7.58 5.38 -1.11
N ALA A 3 6.82 4.35 -0.75
CA ALA A 3 6.86 3.77 0.59
C ALA A 3 8.26 3.20 0.93
N ALA A 4 8.93 2.57 -0.04
CA ALA A 4 10.28 2.07 0.14
C ALA A 4 11.30 3.20 0.38
N SER A 5 11.19 4.31 -0.37
CA SER A 5 11.99 5.51 -0.13
C SER A 5 11.73 6.08 1.26
N TYR A 6 10.48 6.17 1.66
CA TYR A 6 10.10 6.69 2.98
C TYR A 6 10.51 5.79 4.14
N THR A 7 10.61 4.47 3.92
CA THR A 7 11.21 3.56 4.91
C THR A 7 12.67 3.95 5.18
N TYR A 8 13.43 4.28 4.13
CA TYR A 8 14.81 4.74 4.27
C TYR A 8 14.88 6.15 4.91
N PHE A 9 14.03 7.08 4.46
CA PHE A 9 13.98 8.44 5.02
C PHE A 9 13.54 8.48 6.48
N SER A 10 12.82 7.48 6.95
CA SER A 10 12.40 7.36 8.36
C SER A 10 13.59 7.18 9.31
N LEU A 11 14.73 6.65 8.83
CA LEU A 11 15.90 6.42 9.67
C LEU A 11 16.53 7.71 10.23
N ASN A 12 16.31 8.83 9.56
CA ASN A 12 16.87 10.14 9.94
C ASN A 12 15.86 11.28 9.80
N SER A 13 14.56 10.97 9.67
CA SER A 13 13.48 11.95 9.45
C SER A 13 13.80 12.96 8.36
N ALA A 14 14.27 12.47 7.19
CA ALA A 14 14.80 13.28 6.10
C ALA A 14 13.85 14.37 5.57
N TRP A 15 12.54 14.26 5.83
CA TRP A 15 11.52 15.26 5.46
C TRP A 15 11.52 16.51 6.36
N GLY A 16 12.32 16.54 7.45
CA GLY A 16 12.44 17.69 8.35
C GLY A 16 11.10 18.18 8.92
N ASP A 17 11.01 19.47 9.22
CA ASP A 17 9.81 20.06 9.84
C ASP A 17 8.64 20.31 8.87
N LYS A 18 8.89 20.18 7.57
CA LYS A 18 7.91 20.44 6.51
C LYS A 18 7.67 19.22 5.60
N PRO A 19 7.02 18.16 6.09
CA PRO A 19 6.83 16.93 5.33
C PRO A 19 6.12 17.11 3.99
N ILE A 20 5.17 18.04 3.90
CA ILE A 20 4.42 18.32 2.67
C ILE A 20 5.34 18.95 1.61
N ASP A 21 6.11 19.96 2.00
CA ASP A 21 7.05 20.63 1.08
C ASP A 21 8.11 19.64 0.60
N PHE A 22 8.66 18.84 1.51
CA PHE A 22 9.61 17.78 1.16
C PHE A 22 9.02 16.80 0.15
N PHE A 23 7.79 16.28 0.39
CA PHE A 23 7.16 15.32 -0.50
C PHE A 23 6.93 15.89 -1.89
N LEU A 24 6.33 17.10 -1.97
CA LEU A 24 5.93 17.70 -3.25
C LEU A 24 7.10 18.30 -4.03
N HIS A 25 7.99 19.02 -3.35
CA HIS A 25 9.00 19.86 -4.02
C HIS A 25 10.41 19.25 -4.01
N GLU A 26 10.79 18.49 -2.98
CA GLU A 26 12.12 17.88 -2.93
C GLU A 26 12.11 16.45 -3.44
N PHE A 27 11.15 15.63 -2.97
CA PHE A 27 11.09 14.21 -3.31
C PHE A 27 10.48 13.96 -4.66
N LEU A 28 9.25 14.44 -4.93
CA LEU A 28 8.56 14.27 -6.22
C LEU A 28 9.01 15.30 -7.26
N LYS A 29 9.52 16.46 -6.83
CA LYS A 29 9.80 17.60 -7.69
C LYS A 29 8.61 17.91 -8.60
N MET A 30 7.40 17.97 -8.01
CA MET A 30 6.14 18.06 -8.70
C MET A 30 6.11 19.24 -9.66
N GLY A 31 5.96 18.96 -10.94
CA GLY A 31 5.83 19.94 -12.00
C GLY A 31 4.37 20.31 -12.27
N ASP A 32 4.17 21.38 -13.03
CA ASP A 32 2.85 21.82 -13.48
C ASP A 32 2.34 20.91 -14.60
N ILE A 33 1.15 20.32 -14.40
CA ILE A 33 0.51 19.43 -15.37
C ILE A 33 -0.15 20.20 -16.53
N SER A 34 -0.26 21.53 -16.45
CA SER A 34 -0.88 22.36 -17.49
C SER A 34 -0.23 22.17 -18.87
N ASN A 35 1.05 21.79 -18.90
CA ASN A 35 1.83 21.51 -20.12
C ASN A 35 1.80 20.02 -20.54
N GLY A 36 0.95 19.19 -19.94
CA GLY A 36 0.85 17.74 -20.23
C GLY A 36 1.83 16.90 -19.42
N VAL A 37 2.06 15.65 -19.87
CA VAL A 37 2.94 14.71 -19.20
C VAL A 37 4.39 15.13 -19.38
N SER A 38 5.11 15.31 -18.28
CA SER A 38 6.55 15.57 -18.30
C SER A 38 7.35 14.28 -18.50
N PHE A 39 8.45 14.38 -19.23
CA PHE A 39 9.44 13.32 -19.34
C PHE A 39 10.69 13.59 -18.50
N GLU A 40 10.62 14.53 -17.55
CA GLU A 40 11.69 14.79 -16.61
C GLU A 40 11.65 13.76 -15.46
N PHE A 41 12.58 12.81 -15.51
CA PHE A 41 12.66 11.74 -14.50
C PHE A 41 13.26 12.24 -13.20
N VAL A 42 12.61 11.89 -12.09
CA VAL A 42 13.07 12.20 -10.74
C VAL A 42 13.84 11.01 -10.18
N GLY A 43 15.15 11.10 -10.04
CA GLY A 43 16.01 9.98 -9.63
C GLY A 43 15.61 9.36 -8.29
N MET A 44 15.18 10.18 -7.31
CA MET A 44 14.71 9.71 -5.99
C MET A 44 13.41 8.88 -6.07
N VAL A 45 12.62 9.04 -7.12
CA VAL A 45 11.39 8.28 -7.39
C VAL A 45 11.65 7.12 -8.33
N THR A 46 12.33 7.40 -9.44
CA THR A 46 12.58 6.43 -10.51
C THR A 46 13.47 5.27 -10.05
N GLY A 47 14.51 5.57 -9.28
CA GLY A 47 15.43 4.54 -8.77
C GLY A 47 14.73 3.48 -7.92
N PRO A 48 14.06 3.86 -6.82
CA PRO A 48 13.28 2.93 -6.01
C PRO A 48 12.14 2.25 -6.78
N LEU A 49 11.50 2.92 -7.72
CA LEU A 49 10.47 2.33 -8.57
C LEU A 49 11.02 1.18 -9.42
N ILE A 50 12.16 1.41 -10.09
CA ILE A 50 12.85 0.36 -10.86
C ILE A 50 13.31 -0.77 -9.95
N ALA A 51 13.86 -0.48 -8.77
CA ALA A 51 14.29 -1.49 -7.81
C ALA A 51 13.14 -2.41 -7.39
N VAL A 52 11.97 -1.85 -7.05
CA VAL A 52 10.77 -2.62 -6.71
C VAL A 52 10.33 -3.49 -7.89
N TRP A 53 10.34 -2.98 -9.13
CA TRP A 53 10.05 -3.76 -10.32
C TRP A 53 11.02 -4.91 -10.52
N LEU A 54 12.32 -4.68 -10.37
CA LEU A 54 13.34 -5.73 -10.52
C LEU A 54 13.19 -6.83 -9.48
N VAL A 55 12.90 -6.46 -8.21
CA VAL A 55 12.60 -7.43 -7.15
C VAL A 55 11.36 -8.26 -7.51
N ALA A 56 10.26 -7.61 -7.92
CA ALA A 56 9.04 -8.31 -8.29
C ALA A 56 9.24 -9.25 -9.49
N LEU A 57 9.91 -8.80 -10.56
CA LEU A 57 10.21 -9.62 -11.72
C LEU A 57 11.17 -10.77 -11.38
N GLY A 58 12.12 -10.54 -10.49
CA GLY A 58 13.00 -11.58 -9.95
C GLY A 58 12.20 -12.68 -9.26
N VAL A 59 11.33 -12.31 -8.31
CA VAL A 59 10.45 -13.24 -7.60
C VAL A 59 9.54 -14.00 -8.56
N LEU A 60 8.89 -13.29 -9.48
CA LEU A 60 7.96 -13.87 -10.45
C LEU A 60 8.66 -14.84 -11.43
N SER A 61 9.89 -14.54 -11.84
CA SER A 61 10.67 -15.39 -12.75
C SER A 61 11.05 -16.74 -12.13
N LEU A 62 11.23 -16.80 -10.81
CA LEU A 62 11.51 -18.03 -10.06
C LEU A 62 10.30 -18.98 -9.97
N GLY A 63 9.13 -18.50 -10.36
CA GLY A 63 7.87 -19.27 -10.37
C GLY A 63 7.17 -19.31 -9.02
N ILE A 64 6.11 -20.14 -8.95
CA ILE A 64 5.16 -20.13 -7.84
C ILE A 64 5.82 -20.59 -6.54
N GLN A 65 6.41 -21.78 -6.50
CA GLN A 65 6.94 -22.37 -5.26
C GLN A 65 8.21 -21.69 -4.76
N LYS A 66 9.18 -21.43 -5.65
CA LYS A 66 10.49 -20.86 -5.27
C LYS A 66 10.50 -19.33 -5.20
N GLY A 67 9.60 -18.71 -5.92
CA GLY A 67 9.45 -17.26 -5.97
C GLY A 67 8.32 -16.78 -5.05
N ILE A 68 7.09 -16.89 -5.51
CA ILE A 68 5.92 -16.28 -4.86
C ILE A 68 5.69 -16.86 -3.46
N SER A 69 5.58 -18.20 -3.34
CA SER A 69 5.31 -18.84 -2.05
C SER A 69 6.40 -18.52 -1.03
N LYS A 70 7.68 -18.76 -1.40
CA LYS A 70 8.79 -18.49 -0.49
C LYS A 70 8.96 -17.04 -0.11
N SER A 71 8.66 -16.11 -1.02
CA SER A 71 8.66 -14.67 -0.69
C SER A 71 7.54 -14.34 0.29
N SER A 72 6.35 -14.89 0.09
CA SER A 72 5.20 -14.68 0.99
C SER A 72 5.46 -15.28 2.38
N ASP A 73 6.07 -16.48 2.46
CA ASP A 73 6.43 -17.13 3.72
C ASP A 73 7.37 -16.28 4.59
N ILE A 74 8.15 -15.40 3.98
CA ILE A 74 9.06 -14.48 4.67
C ILE A 74 8.40 -13.12 4.89
N LEU A 75 7.87 -12.52 3.83
CA LEU A 75 7.38 -11.13 3.88
C LEU A 75 6.13 -10.98 4.74
N MET A 76 5.20 -11.97 4.71
CA MET A 76 3.96 -11.87 5.46
C MET A 76 4.16 -11.91 6.99
N PRO A 77 4.92 -12.84 7.58
CA PRO A 77 5.22 -12.80 9.01
C PRO A 77 5.94 -11.51 9.43
N VAL A 78 6.93 -11.06 8.64
CA VAL A 78 7.65 -9.80 8.92
C VAL A 78 6.68 -8.62 8.92
N LEU A 79 5.82 -8.52 7.92
CA LEU A 79 4.77 -7.50 7.83
C LEU A 79 3.87 -7.53 9.08
N VAL A 80 3.36 -8.72 9.44
CA VAL A 80 2.46 -8.86 10.60
C VAL A 80 3.15 -8.41 11.89
N VAL A 81 4.39 -8.84 12.11
CA VAL A 81 5.17 -8.45 13.31
C VAL A 81 5.40 -6.94 13.35
N MET A 82 5.85 -6.34 12.24
CA MET A 82 6.06 -4.90 12.15
C MET A 82 4.76 -4.13 12.37
N PHE A 83 3.67 -4.63 11.80
CA PHE A 83 2.38 -3.96 11.89
C PHE A 83 1.76 -4.07 13.29
N VAL A 84 1.85 -5.23 13.93
CA VAL A 84 1.44 -5.39 15.35
C VAL A 84 2.26 -4.48 16.24
N ALA A 85 3.58 -4.41 16.03
CA ALA A 85 4.45 -3.48 16.78
C ALA A 85 4.03 -2.01 16.57
N LEU A 86 3.68 -1.64 15.35
CA LEU A 86 3.13 -0.31 15.02
C LEU A 86 1.83 -0.04 15.80
N VAL A 87 0.89 -0.98 15.78
CA VAL A 87 -0.40 -0.83 16.50
C VAL A 87 -0.17 -0.68 17.99
N VAL A 88 0.63 -1.57 18.59
CA VAL A 88 0.96 -1.49 20.01
C VAL A 88 1.61 -0.14 20.34
N TYR A 89 2.58 0.30 19.55
CA TYR A 89 3.21 1.59 19.74
C TYR A 89 2.20 2.74 19.66
N SER A 90 1.32 2.75 18.65
CA SER A 90 0.33 3.81 18.43
C SER A 90 -0.68 3.91 19.60
N LEU A 91 -1.02 2.80 20.25
CA LEU A 91 -1.92 2.77 21.39
C LEU A 91 -1.34 3.47 22.64
N PHE A 92 -0.02 3.53 22.75
CA PHE A 92 0.64 4.23 23.87
C PHE A 92 0.87 5.73 23.60
N LEU A 93 0.51 6.24 22.41
CA LEU A 93 0.63 7.66 22.12
C LEU A 93 -0.43 8.48 22.88
N PRO A 94 -0.08 9.66 23.43
CA PRO A 94 -1.03 10.56 24.09
C PRO A 94 -2.16 10.96 23.14
N GLY A 95 -3.41 10.78 23.55
CA GLY A 95 -4.59 11.09 22.72
C GLY A 95 -5.02 9.99 21.75
N ALA A 96 -4.40 8.80 21.80
CA ALA A 96 -4.83 7.63 21.02
C ALA A 96 -6.31 7.30 21.24
N GLU A 97 -6.82 7.49 22.46
CA GLU A 97 -8.23 7.30 22.84
C GLU A 97 -9.21 8.11 21.97
N LYS A 98 -8.86 9.34 21.58
CA LYS A 98 -9.70 10.17 20.69
C LYS A 98 -9.84 9.52 19.31
N GLY A 99 -8.75 8.99 18.78
CA GLY A 99 -8.75 8.28 17.51
C GLY A 99 -9.60 7.00 17.58
N LEU A 100 -9.42 6.21 18.64
CA LEU A 100 -10.22 5.00 18.84
C LEU A 100 -11.72 5.32 19.02
N ASN A 101 -12.06 6.38 19.75
CA ASN A 101 -13.44 6.82 19.85
C ASN A 101 -14.00 7.22 18.49
N ALA A 102 -13.25 7.94 17.67
CA ALA A 102 -13.68 8.29 16.31
C ALA A 102 -13.90 7.04 15.42
N LEU A 103 -13.10 5.99 15.58
CA LEU A 103 -13.25 4.74 14.86
C LEU A 103 -14.46 3.91 15.30
N PHE A 104 -14.67 3.79 16.62
CA PHE A 104 -15.65 2.85 17.19
C PHE A 104 -16.97 3.49 17.63
N THR A 105 -17.09 4.82 17.65
CA THR A 105 -18.36 5.47 17.98
C THR A 105 -19.33 5.36 16.80
N PRO A 106 -20.44 4.62 16.92
CA PRO A 106 -21.35 4.42 15.82
C PRO A 106 -22.19 5.66 15.53
N ASP A 107 -22.30 6.02 14.28
CA ASP A 107 -23.30 7.01 13.79
C ASP A 107 -24.46 6.29 13.10
N TRP A 108 -25.48 5.98 13.88
CA TRP A 108 -26.65 5.24 13.41
C TRP A 108 -27.44 5.99 12.32
N SER A 109 -27.31 7.31 12.26
CA SER A 109 -27.98 8.13 11.24
C SER A 109 -27.49 7.85 9.83
N LYS A 110 -26.24 7.39 9.71
CA LYS A 110 -25.60 7.06 8.42
C LYS A 110 -26.14 5.77 7.78
N LEU A 111 -26.77 4.89 8.54
CA LEU A 111 -27.30 3.63 8.00
C LEU A 111 -28.40 3.82 6.96
N SER A 112 -29.11 4.95 7.00
CA SER A 112 -30.11 5.29 6.00
C SER A 112 -29.53 5.85 4.70
N ASN A 113 -28.23 6.15 4.66
CA ASN A 113 -27.59 6.72 3.49
C ASN A 113 -27.02 5.61 2.57
N PRO A 114 -27.56 5.42 1.35
CA PRO A 114 -27.09 4.38 0.44
C PRO A 114 -25.59 4.47 0.08
N SER A 115 -25.02 5.67 0.08
CA SER A 115 -23.61 5.86 -0.27
C SER A 115 -22.65 5.18 0.72
N VAL A 116 -23.05 5.06 2.00
CA VAL A 116 -22.26 4.33 3.02
C VAL A 116 -22.18 2.84 2.69
N TRP A 117 -23.29 2.26 2.27
CA TRP A 117 -23.34 0.83 1.88
C TRP A 117 -22.54 0.59 0.60
N ILE A 118 -22.65 1.48 -0.39
CA ILE A 118 -21.88 1.38 -1.64
C ILE A 118 -20.37 1.44 -1.32
N ALA A 119 -19.95 2.38 -0.48
CA ALA A 119 -18.55 2.49 -0.07
C ALA A 119 -18.07 1.23 0.70
N ALA A 120 -18.90 0.69 1.62
CA ALA A 120 -18.58 -0.51 2.39
C ALA A 120 -18.42 -1.73 1.47
N TYR A 121 -19.37 -1.95 0.55
CA TYR A 121 -19.27 -3.02 -0.43
C TYR A 121 -18.06 -2.86 -1.36
N GLY A 122 -17.83 -1.63 -1.85
CA GLY A 122 -16.66 -1.32 -2.68
C GLY A 122 -15.35 -1.65 -1.97
N GLN A 123 -15.24 -1.32 -0.68
CA GLN A 123 -14.08 -1.65 0.13
C GLN A 123 -13.88 -3.17 0.27
N ILE A 124 -14.94 -3.94 0.49
CA ILE A 124 -14.86 -5.41 0.58
C ILE A 124 -14.41 -6.01 -0.75
N PHE A 125 -14.96 -5.55 -1.88
CA PHE A 125 -14.56 -6.01 -3.21
C PHE A 125 -13.08 -5.74 -3.47
N PHE A 126 -12.62 -4.54 -3.14
CA PHE A 126 -11.23 -4.15 -3.31
C PHE A 126 -10.29 -4.95 -2.40
N SER A 127 -10.61 -5.05 -1.12
CA SER A 127 -9.81 -5.69 -0.09
C SER A 127 -9.63 -7.19 -0.33
N LEU A 128 -10.70 -7.89 -0.69
CA LEU A 128 -10.65 -9.32 -1.04
C LEU A 128 -10.22 -9.57 -2.49
N SER A 129 -9.85 -8.51 -3.23
CA SER A 129 -9.43 -8.60 -4.64
C SER A 129 -10.46 -9.33 -5.52
N ILE A 130 -11.75 -9.14 -5.26
CA ILE A 130 -12.84 -9.74 -6.03
C ILE A 130 -12.83 -9.12 -7.43
N CYS A 131 -12.96 -9.92 -8.46
CA CYS A 131 -12.89 -9.56 -9.88
C CYS A 131 -11.49 -9.20 -10.42
N PHE A 132 -10.44 -9.16 -9.61
CA PHE A 132 -9.06 -8.97 -10.10
C PHE A 132 -8.44 -10.26 -10.68
N GLY A 133 -9.09 -11.40 -10.56
CA GLY A 133 -8.57 -12.68 -11.03
C GLY A 133 -7.47 -13.31 -10.14
N ILE A 134 -7.05 -12.66 -9.07
CA ILE A 134 -5.95 -13.12 -8.21
C ILE A 134 -6.29 -14.47 -7.58
N MET A 135 -7.45 -14.59 -6.93
CA MET A 135 -7.86 -15.83 -6.28
C MET A 135 -8.13 -16.95 -7.28
N ILE A 136 -8.64 -16.64 -8.47
CA ILE A 136 -8.83 -17.60 -9.56
C ILE A 136 -7.47 -18.15 -10.01
N THR A 137 -6.49 -17.25 -10.22
CA THR A 137 -5.14 -17.63 -10.61
C THR A 137 -4.47 -18.50 -9.56
N TYR A 138 -4.52 -18.12 -8.28
CA TYR A 138 -3.92 -18.91 -7.21
C TYR A 138 -4.64 -20.24 -6.98
N ALA A 139 -5.98 -20.28 -7.08
CA ALA A 139 -6.73 -21.52 -6.97
C ALA A 139 -6.37 -22.50 -8.10
N SER A 140 -6.02 -22.01 -9.29
CA SER A 140 -5.60 -22.88 -10.40
C SER A 140 -4.28 -23.63 -10.14
N TYR A 141 -3.48 -23.17 -9.18
CA TYR A 141 -2.22 -23.80 -8.79
C TYR A 141 -2.37 -24.86 -7.70
N LEU A 142 -3.53 -24.95 -7.09
CA LEU A 142 -3.81 -25.92 -6.02
C LEU A 142 -4.10 -27.32 -6.58
N LYS A 143 -3.89 -28.32 -5.74
CA LYS A 143 -4.26 -29.71 -6.06
C LYS A 143 -5.79 -29.85 -6.09
N LYS A 144 -6.30 -30.85 -6.85
CA LYS A 144 -7.74 -31.08 -7.02
C LYS A 144 -8.48 -31.35 -5.70
N ASP A 145 -7.80 -31.91 -4.72
CA ASP A 145 -8.34 -32.31 -3.40
C ASP A 145 -8.14 -31.22 -2.34
N SER A 146 -7.69 -30.00 -2.72
CA SER A 146 -7.52 -28.90 -1.79
C SER A 146 -8.85 -28.38 -1.28
N ASP A 147 -8.93 -28.13 0.04
CA ASP A 147 -10.11 -27.51 0.66
C ASP A 147 -10.15 -26.00 0.32
N LEU A 148 -10.90 -25.68 -0.74
CA LEU A 148 -11.08 -24.29 -1.17
C LEU A 148 -12.04 -23.53 -0.25
N THR A 149 -13.02 -24.20 0.35
CA THR A 149 -14.00 -23.56 1.22
C THR A 149 -13.34 -23.11 2.52
N GLY A 150 -12.63 -24.02 3.18
CA GLY A 150 -11.87 -23.68 4.39
C GLY A 150 -10.82 -22.61 4.14
N SER A 151 -10.07 -22.72 3.05
CA SER A 151 -9.09 -21.70 2.65
C SER A 151 -9.73 -20.34 2.41
N GLY A 152 -10.87 -20.28 1.73
CA GLY A 152 -11.60 -19.04 1.47
C GLY A 152 -12.10 -18.37 2.74
N LEU A 153 -12.61 -19.14 3.69
CA LEU A 153 -13.03 -18.63 5.00
C LEU A 153 -11.85 -18.07 5.79
N VAL A 154 -10.73 -18.79 5.84
CA VAL A 154 -9.51 -18.31 6.51
C VAL A 154 -9.02 -17.01 5.90
N VAL A 155 -8.96 -16.91 4.58
CA VAL A 155 -8.55 -15.67 3.88
C VAL A 155 -9.49 -14.51 4.21
N GLY A 156 -10.81 -14.73 4.14
CA GLY A 156 -11.79 -13.68 4.43
C GLY A 156 -11.71 -13.17 5.87
N PHE A 157 -11.67 -14.06 6.86
CA PHE A 157 -11.57 -13.67 8.27
C PHE A 157 -10.21 -13.06 8.61
N ALA A 158 -9.11 -13.61 8.11
CA ALA A 158 -7.77 -13.05 8.32
C ALA A 158 -7.66 -11.63 7.73
N ASN A 159 -8.16 -11.41 6.52
CA ASN A 159 -8.21 -10.10 5.88
C ASN A 159 -8.99 -9.09 6.72
N SER A 160 -10.23 -9.40 7.10
CA SER A 160 -11.07 -8.51 7.91
C SER A 160 -10.46 -8.23 9.29
N SER A 161 -9.84 -9.23 9.92
CA SER A 161 -9.15 -9.05 11.20
C SER A 161 -7.95 -8.10 11.07
N PHE A 162 -7.19 -8.24 9.98
CA PHE A 162 -6.06 -7.35 9.71
C PHE A 162 -6.51 -5.93 9.42
N GLU A 163 -7.62 -5.73 8.71
CA GLU A 163 -8.19 -4.39 8.45
C GLU A 163 -8.64 -3.69 9.73
N VAL A 164 -9.30 -4.41 10.64
CA VAL A 164 -9.68 -3.86 11.95
C VAL A 164 -8.44 -3.49 12.76
N LEU A 165 -7.43 -4.37 12.77
CA LEU A 165 -6.15 -4.10 13.44
C LEU A 165 -5.47 -2.86 12.85
N ALA A 166 -5.49 -2.72 11.53
CA ALA A 166 -4.96 -1.56 10.82
C ALA A 166 -5.70 -0.27 11.20
N GLY A 167 -7.03 -0.32 11.22
CA GLY A 167 -7.86 0.76 11.69
C GLY A 167 -7.49 1.24 13.08
N ILE A 168 -7.35 0.30 14.04
CA ILE A 168 -6.94 0.61 15.41
C ILE A 168 -5.62 1.37 15.44
N GLY A 169 -4.58 0.87 14.77
CA GLY A 169 -3.26 1.51 14.77
C GLY A 169 -3.24 2.89 14.13
N VAL A 170 -3.87 3.00 12.95
CA VAL A 170 -3.93 4.25 12.19
C VAL A 170 -4.76 5.30 12.93
N PHE A 171 -5.94 4.95 13.43
CA PHE A 171 -6.78 5.91 14.15
C PHE A 171 -6.18 6.31 15.51
N ALA A 172 -5.50 5.41 16.21
CA ALA A 172 -4.74 5.77 17.41
C ALA A 172 -3.67 6.82 17.11
N ALA A 173 -2.92 6.66 16.02
CA ALA A 173 -1.93 7.64 15.57
C ALA A 173 -2.56 8.97 15.11
N LEU A 174 -3.72 8.93 14.45
CA LEU A 174 -4.49 10.15 14.10
C LEU A 174 -5.01 10.86 15.34
N GLY A 175 -5.44 10.14 16.38
CA GLY A 175 -5.84 10.72 17.66
C GLY A 175 -4.71 11.50 18.34
N PHE A 176 -3.49 11.00 18.24
CA PHE A 176 -2.30 11.70 18.72
C PHE A 176 -2.09 13.04 18.01
N ILE A 177 -2.10 13.06 16.66
CA ILE A 177 -1.88 14.32 15.93
C ILE A 177 -3.05 15.30 16.12
N ALA A 178 -4.29 14.82 16.13
CA ALA A 178 -5.46 15.62 16.40
C ALA A 178 -5.38 16.32 17.78
N THR A 179 -4.94 15.56 18.80
CA THR A 179 -4.69 16.09 20.15
C THR A 179 -3.55 17.12 20.15
N ALA A 180 -2.45 16.84 19.45
CA ALA A 180 -1.30 17.74 19.38
C ALA A 180 -1.58 19.05 18.61
N GLN A 181 -2.54 19.05 17.69
CA GLN A 181 -2.95 20.19 16.90
C GLN A 181 -4.20 20.90 17.48
N GLY A 182 -4.89 20.28 18.43
CA GLY A 182 -6.13 20.83 19.00
C GLY A 182 -7.33 20.82 18.05
N VAL A 183 -7.35 19.86 17.09
CA VAL A 183 -8.40 19.70 16.06
C VAL A 183 -9.15 18.39 16.24
N GLU A 184 -10.25 18.23 15.50
CA GLU A 184 -10.99 16.97 15.46
C GLU A 184 -10.27 15.92 14.62
N VAL A 185 -10.45 14.62 14.96
CA VAL A 185 -9.85 13.50 14.21
C VAL A 185 -10.29 13.49 12.74
N SER A 186 -11.53 13.90 12.47
CA SER A 186 -12.09 14.02 11.11
C SER A 186 -11.35 15.00 10.21
N GLU A 187 -10.72 16.02 10.78
CA GLU A 187 -9.96 17.03 10.02
C GLU A 187 -8.59 16.50 9.57
N VAL A 188 -7.99 15.61 10.35
CA VAL A 188 -6.69 14.98 10.04
C VAL A 188 -6.83 13.65 9.32
N ALA A 189 -7.97 12.99 9.44
CA ALA A 189 -8.28 11.70 8.80
C ALA A 189 -8.63 11.83 7.30
N LYS A 190 -7.89 12.67 6.59
CA LYS A 190 -8.00 12.74 5.12
C LYS A 190 -7.29 11.55 4.52
N GLY A 191 -8.06 10.69 3.84
CA GLY A 191 -7.55 9.45 3.27
C GLY A 191 -6.54 9.63 2.14
N GLY A 192 -6.10 8.50 1.57
CA GLY A 192 -5.23 8.44 0.41
C GLY A 192 -3.77 8.81 0.68
N ILE A 193 -3.11 9.36 -0.33
CA ILE A 193 -1.68 9.71 -0.31
C ILE A 193 -1.36 10.71 0.81
N GLY A 194 -2.28 11.65 1.06
CA GLY A 194 -2.10 12.66 2.11
C GLY A 194 -1.97 12.06 3.50
N LEU A 195 -2.73 11.01 3.82
CA LEU A 195 -2.61 10.31 5.08
C LEU A 195 -1.21 9.69 5.24
N ALA A 196 -0.75 8.94 4.25
CA ALA A 196 0.52 8.23 4.34
C ALA A 196 1.74 9.16 4.30
N PHE A 197 1.75 10.17 3.43
CA PHE A 197 2.96 10.95 3.14
C PHE A 197 2.96 12.36 3.72
N PHE A 198 1.84 12.85 4.26
CA PHE A 198 1.74 14.13 4.96
C PHE A 198 1.50 13.95 6.45
N ALA A 199 0.41 13.21 6.81
CA ALA A 199 0.02 13.07 8.20
C ALA A 199 1.03 12.20 8.98
N PHE A 200 1.39 11.01 8.47
CA PHE A 200 2.30 10.12 9.17
C PHE A 200 3.71 10.71 9.39
N PRO A 201 4.39 11.35 8.43
CA PRO A 201 5.64 12.05 8.70
C PRO A 201 5.52 13.15 9.77
N THR A 202 4.38 13.86 9.81
CA THR A 202 4.11 14.84 10.87
C THR A 202 3.93 14.17 12.24
N ILE A 203 3.29 12.99 12.29
CA ILE A 203 3.16 12.17 13.51
C ILE A 203 4.54 11.72 13.98
N ILE A 204 5.35 11.18 13.07
CA ILE A 204 6.69 10.67 13.32
C ILE A 204 7.57 11.76 13.94
N ASN A 205 7.53 12.98 13.41
CA ASN A 205 8.31 14.10 13.95
C ASN A 205 7.95 14.48 15.39
N LYS A 206 6.70 14.24 15.80
CA LYS A 206 6.20 14.62 17.14
C LYS A 206 6.19 13.45 18.13
N ALA A 207 6.25 12.21 17.64
CA ALA A 207 6.15 11.01 18.46
C ALA A 207 7.48 10.69 19.16
N PRO A 208 7.45 10.18 20.41
CA PRO A 208 8.65 9.60 21.02
C PRO A 208 9.19 8.48 20.14
N PHE A 209 10.50 8.40 19.95
CA PHE A 209 11.13 7.40 19.05
C PHE A 209 10.47 7.34 17.64
N GLY A 210 10.12 8.49 17.08
CA GLY A 210 9.39 8.59 15.82
C GLY A 210 10.06 7.87 14.65
N GLU A 211 11.39 7.81 14.58
CA GLU A 211 12.14 7.06 13.58
C GLU A 211 11.72 5.57 13.54
N VAL A 212 11.55 4.96 14.73
CA VAL A 212 11.09 3.57 14.83
C VAL A 212 9.66 3.44 14.31
N LEU A 213 8.77 4.37 14.70
CA LEU A 213 7.39 4.42 14.19
C LEU A 213 7.38 4.53 12.66
N GLY A 214 8.23 5.40 12.10
CA GLY A 214 8.34 5.61 10.67
C GLY A 214 8.80 4.36 9.93
N VAL A 215 9.84 3.68 10.40
CA VAL A 215 10.33 2.42 9.82
C VAL A 215 9.26 1.33 9.91
N LEU A 216 8.56 1.21 11.04
CA LEU A 216 7.46 0.25 11.19
C LEU A 216 6.31 0.53 10.23
N PHE A 217 5.91 1.79 10.10
CA PHE A 217 4.80 2.19 9.22
C PHE A 217 5.17 2.02 7.74
N PHE A 218 6.19 2.72 7.26
CA PHE A 218 6.55 2.67 5.84
C PHE A 218 7.15 1.34 5.41
N GLY A 219 7.84 0.64 6.31
CA GLY A 219 8.35 -0.71 6.06
C GLY A 219 7.21 -1.72 5.89
N SER A 220 6.24 -1.73 6.80
CA SER A 220 5.06 -2.60 6.67
C SER A 220 4.25 -2.26 5.41
N LEU A 221 4.07 -0.98 5.11
CA LEU A 221 3.41 -0.53 3.88
C LEU A 221 4.16 -0.99 2.61
N THR A 222 5.49 -0.96 2.65
CA THR A 222 6.33 -1.43 1.53
C THR A 222 6.16 -2.93 1.30
N PHE A 223 6.19 -3.74 2.36
CA PHE A 223 6.00 -5.19 2.24
C PHE A 223 4.58 -5.55 1.80
N ALA A 224 3.56 -4.90 2.35
CA ALA A 224 2.18 -5.08 1.93
C ALA A 224 1.98 -4.73 0.45
N ALA A 225 2.51 -3.58 0.02
CA ALA A 225 2.44 -3.16 -1.37
C ALA A 225 3.20 -4.09 -2.31
N LEU A 226 4.38 -4.59 -1.92
CA LEU A 226 5.17 -5.51 -2.74
C LEU A 226 4.48 -6.86 -2.94
N THR A 227 3.90 -7.43 -1.89
CA THR A 227 3.16 -8.71 -2.00
C THR A 227 1.92 -8.57 -2.89
N SER A 228 1.16 -7.49 -2.73
CA SER A 228 0.01 -7.19 -3.59
C SER A 228 0.42 -6.96 -5.05
N PHE A 229 1.49 -6.23 -5.27
CA PHE A 229 2.04 -5.95 -6.60
C PHE A 229 2.45 -7.23 -7.35
N ILE A 230 3.14 -8.14 -6.66
CA ILE A 230 3.50 -9.47 -7.21
C ILE A 230 2.24 -10.23 -7.60
N SER A 231 1.20 -10.22 -6.76
CA SER A 231 -0.05 -10.95 -7.01
C SER A 231 -0.81 -10.43 -8.23
N VAL A 232 -0.89 -9.10 -8.40
CA VAL A 232 -1.56 -8.49 -9.55
C VAL A 232 -0.84 -8.81 -10.86
N ILE A 233 0.50 -8.70 -10.89
CA ILE A 233 1.27 -9.02 -12.09
C ILE A 233 1.20 -10.50 -12.43
N GLU A 234 1.15 -11.38 -11.42
CA GLU A 234 1.03 -12.82 -11.61
C GLU A 234 -0.18 -13.21 -12.46
N VAL A 235 -1.32 -12.55 -12.25
CA VAL A 235 -2.55 -12.81 -13.03
C VAL A 235 -2.29 -12.61 -14.52
N ILE A 236 -1.64 -11.51 -14.88
CA ILE A 236 -1.35 -11.16 -16.28
C ILE A 236 -0.32 -12.12 -16.87
N ILE A 237 0.74 -12.43 -16.10
CA ILE A 237 1.79 -13.37 -16.54
C ILE A 237 1.20 -14.75 -16.77
N SER A 238 0.36 -15.25 -15.84
CA SER A 238 -0.28 -16.55 -15.95
C SER A 238 -1.16 -16.64 -17.19
N ALA A 239 -2.00 -15.64 -17.43
CA ALA A 239 -2.87 -15.58 -18.60
C ALA A 239 -2.10 -15.58 -19.94
N ILE A 240 -1.01 -14.81 -20.02
CA ILE A 240 -0.15 -14.75 -21.20
C ILE A 240 0.66 -16.03 -21.36
N GLN A 241 1.15 -16.59 -20.26
CA GLN A 241 1.89 -17.87 -20.26
C GLN A 241 1.03 -18.99 -20.84
N ASP A 242 -0.20 -19.10 -20.41
CA ASP A 242 -1.13 -20.14 -20.87
C ASP A 242 -1.51 -19.93 -22.34
N LYS A 243 -1.85 -18.70 -22.72
CA LYS A 243 -2.27 -18.38 -24.09
C LYS A 243 -1.13 -18.58 -25.12
N LEU A 244 0.09 -18.17 -24.79
CA LEU A 244 1.23 -18.23 -25.70
C LEU A 244 2.13 -19.44 -25.46
N ARG A 245 1.83 -20.29 -24.48
CA ARG A 245 2.61 -21.49 -24.08
C ARG A 245 4.08 -21.17 -23.83
N LEU A 246 4.36 -20.04 -23.20
CA LEU A 246 5.71 -19.58 -22.91
C LEU A 246 6.30 -20.27 -21.67
N ARG A 247 7.62 -20.39 -21.62
CA ARG A 247 8.31 -20.72 -20.38
C ARG A 247 8.17 -19.59 -19.37
N ARG A 248 8.06 -19.92 -18.09
CA ARG A 248 7.82 -18.99 -16.98
C ARG A 248 8.66 -17.70 -17.06
N ALA A 249 9.98 -17.84 -17.06
CA ALA A 249 10.87 -16.66 -17.11
C ALA A 249 10.62 -15.79 -18.35
N LYS A 250 10.40 -16.42 -19.54
CA LYS A 250 10.12 -15.68 -20.77
C LYS A 250 8.79 -14.91 -20.67
N ALA A 251 7.73 -15.54 -20.13
CA ALA A 251 6.44 -14.88 -19.91
C ALA A 251 6.58 -13.69 -18.97
N THR A 252 7.32 -13.86 -17.84
CA THR A 252 7.57 -12.80 -16.87
C THR A 252 8.22 -11.57 -17.52
N PHE A 253 9.27 -11.76 -18.34
CA PHE A 253 9.94 -10.63 -18.97
C PHE A 253 9.14 -10.02 -20.13
N VAL A 254 8.44 -10.83 -20.92
CA VAL A 254 7.58 -10.34 -22.03
C VAL A 254 6.45 -9.47 -21.50
N VAL A 255 5.88 -9.80 -20.34
CA VAL A 255 4.81 -9.02 -19.72
C VAL A 255 5.39 -7.90 -18.86
N GLY A 256 6.33 -8.24 -17.99
CA GLY A 256 6.79 -7.34 -16.95
C GLY A 256 7.65 -6.19 -17.44
N LEU A 257 8.52 -6.39 -18.45
CA LEU A 257 9.35 -5.28 -18.95
C LEU A 257 8.54 -4.16 -19.62
N PRO A 258 7.56 -4.42 -20.50
CA PRO A 258 6.71 -3.36 -21.02
C PRO A 258 5.93 -2.65 -19.90
N MET A 259 5.37 -3.38 -18.93
CA MET A 259 4.67 -2.79 -17.80
C MET A 259 5.59 -1.92 -16.94
N MET A 260 6.82 -2.37 -16.69
CA MET A 260 7.83 -1.59 -15.99
C MET A 260 8.16 -0.30 -16.72
N VAL A 261 8.38 -0.36 -18.04
CA VAL A 261 8.68 0.83 -18.87
C VAL A 261 7.53 1.83 -18.81
N VAL A 262 6.29 1.38 -18.99
CA VAL A 262 5.10 2.24 -18.89
C VAL A 262 4.98 2.84 -17.47
N SER A 263 5.17 2.03 -16.43
CA SER A 263 5.13 2.49 -15.05
C SER A 263 6.19 3.56 -14.75
N VAL A 264 7.42 3.37 -15.24
CA VAL A 264 8.50 4.34 -15.07
C VAL A 264 8.22 5.65 -15.81
N ILE A 265 7.69 5.58 -17.03
CA ILE A 265 7.34 6.77 -17.81
C ILE A 265 6.20 7.55 -17.12
N LEU A 266 5.17 6.88 -16.65
CA LEU A 266 4.01 7.53 -16.05
C LEU A 266 4.27 8.05 -14.62
N PHE A 267 4.99 7.30 -13.80
CA PHE A 267 5.10 7.57 -12.36
C PHE A 267 6.50 7.93 -11.88
N GLY A 268 7.52 7.83 -12.73
CA GLY A 268 8.90 8.19 -12.42
C GLY A 268 9.25 9.65 -12.70
N THR A 269 8.30 10.44 -13.21
CA THR A 269 8.49 11.82 -13.67
C THR A 269 7.91 12.85 -12.69
N THR A 270 8.20 14.12 -12.93
CA THR A 270 7.66 15.26 -12.16
C THR A 270 6.13 15.36 -12.21
N THR A 271 5.47 14.73 -13.17
CA THR A 271 4.00 14.65 -13.29
C THR A 271 3.41 13.34 -12.78
N GLY A 272 4.21 12.51 -12.09
CA GLY A 272 3.76 11.18 -11.63
C GLY A 272 2.59 11.21 -10.63
N LEU A 273 2.55 12.18 -9.71
CA LEU A 273 1.45 12.32 -8.76
C LEU A 273 0.13 12.76 -9.42
N PRO A 274 0.10 13.83 -10.23
CA PRO A 274 -1.10 14.17 -10.99
C PRO A 274 -1.60 13.06 -11.94
N MET A 275 -0.67 12.31 -12.55
CA MET A 275 -1.04 11.17 -13.39
C MET A 275 -1.71 10.06 -12.57
N LEU A 276 -1.23 9.80 -11.36
CA LEU A 276 -1.86 8.85 -10.44
C LEU A 276 -3.28 9.28 -10.08
N ASP A 277 -3.48 10.57 -9.75
CA ASP A 277 -4.80 11.11 -9.43
C ASP A 277 -5.79 10.99 -10.61
N VAL A 278 -5.33 11.21 -11.84
CA VAL A 278 -6.17 11.05 -13.03
C VAL A 278 -6.55 9.60 -13.23
N LEU A 279 -5.59 8.67 -13.13
CA LEU A 279 -5.86 7.25 -13.28
C LEU A 279 -6.81 6.73 -12.19
N ASP A 280 -6.61 7.13 -10.94
CA ASP A 280 -7.47 6.73 -9.82
C ASP A 280 -8.93 7.19 -9.96
N LYS A 281 -9.15 8.35 -10.60
CA LYS A 281 -10.50 8.91 -10.79
C LYS A 281 -11.25 8.41 -12.02
N PHE A 282 -10.53 8.02 -13.07
CA PHE A 282 -11.14 7.79 -14.39
C PHE A 282 -10.93 6.38 -14.96
N VAL A 283 -10.18 5.53 -14.29
CA VAL A 283 -9.93 4.15 -14.68
C VAL A 283 -10.46 3.18 -13.63
#